data_ce88a1141ab5974643cdc17c5fc3dff4
#
_entry.id   ce88a1141ab5974643cdc17c5fc3dff4
#
_cell.length_a   1.000
_cell.length_b   1.000
_cell.length_c   1.000
_cell.angle_alpha   90.00
_cell.angle_beta   90.00
_cell.angle_gamma   90.00
#
_symmetry.space_group_name_H-M   'P 1'
#
loop_
_entity.id
_entity.type
_entity.pdbx_description
1 polymer ?
#
loop_
_entity_poly.entity_id
_entity_poly.type
_entity_poly.pdbx_seq_one_letter_code
_entity_poly.pdbx_strand_id
1 'polypeptide(L)'
;MITLFQIDKSGSDIFEKDYSVILLVNKKEIYGTNIPQKIKDELVSKFKKGEMKITGTSEKAKKNRFRIRFHTAIIISLMEQAIKDLGYLDDVNIEICNDIDGHFHEIKYMLFKQFTKLIPSLKLEDIVLTKFQKPSLIDDAGKTFRKNDKEKLKECIQIALNTERLYNIIRK
;
A
#
# COMPACT_ATOMS: atom_id res chain seq x y z
N MET A 1 0.29 -13.39 -20.20
CA MET A 1 -0.90 -13.26 -19.31
C MET A 1 -0.75 -11.99 -18.48
N ILE A 2 -1.78 -11.18 -18.38
CA ILE A 2 -1.76 -9.94 -17.61
C ILE A 2 -2.08 -10.26 -16.15
N THR A 3 -1.20 -9.86 -15.23
CA THR A 3 -1.46 -9.94 -13.80
C THR A 3 -2.10 -8.64 -13.32
N LEU A 4 -3.26 -8.74 -12.69
CA LEU A 4 -3.99 -7.61 -12.16
C LEU A 4 -3.75 -7.47 -10.64
N PHE A 5 -3.22 -6.33 -10.24
CA PHE A 5 -3.15 -5.92 -8.83
C PHE A 5 -4.19 -4.84 -8.55
N GLN A 6 -5.05 -5.07 -7.57
CA GLN A 6 -6.03 -4.09 -7.09
C GLN A 6 -5.74 -3.75 -5.64
N ILE A 7 -5.62 -2.47 -5.35
CA ILE A 7 -5.16 -1.97 -4.05
C ILE A 7 -6.24 -1.08 -3.45
N ASP A 8 -6.62 -1.38 -2.22
CA ASP A 8 -7.58 -0.59 -1.45
C ASP A 8 -7.11 -0.42 -0.01
N LYS A 9 -7.71 0.53 0.67
CA LYS A 9 -7.53 0.76 2.11
C LYS A 9 -8.87 0.63 2.83
N SER A 10 -8.81 0.25 4.08
CA SER A 10 -9.97 0.27 4.98
C SER A 10 -9.63 1.07 6.22
N GLY A 11 -10.50 2.00 6.59
CA GLY A 11 -10.25 2.99 7.63
C GLY A 11 -10.03 4.38 7.05
N SER A 12 -10.13 5.42 7.88
CA SER A 12 -10.08 6.82 7.45
C SER A 12 -8.68 7.39 7.38
N ASP A 13 -7.81 7.03 8.29
CA ASP A 13 -6.45 7.58 8.40
C ASP A 13 -5.45 6.51 8.84
N ILE A 14 -4.29 6.48 8.19
CA ILE A 14 -3.20 5.54 8.50
C ILE A 14 -2.74 5.60 9.97
N PHE A 15 -2.93 6.74 10.63
CA PHE A 15 -2.57 6.93 12.04
C PHE A 15 -3.65 6.47 13.02
N GLU A 16 -4.83 6.13 12.53
CA GLU A 16 -5.92 5.58 13.33
C GLU A 16 -5.76 4.07 13.57
N LYS A 17 -6.45 3.54 14.59
CA LYS A 17 -6.30 2.14 15.01
C LYS A 17 -6.75 1.14 13.95
N ASP A 18 -7.81 1.46 13.23
CA ASP A 18 -8.50 0.51 12.34
C ASP A 18 -8.14 0.68 10.87
N TYR A 19 -6.88 0.97 10.59
CA TYR A 19 -6.41 1.13 9.21
C TYR A 19 -5.74 -0.14 8.71
N SER A 20 -6.18 -0.60 7.55
CA SER A 20 -5.59 -1.73 6.84
C SER A 20 -5.42 -1.43 5.36
N VAL A 21 -4.46 -2.10 4.74
CA VAL A 21 -4.20 -2.03 3.30
C VAL A 21 -4.36 -3.43 2.73
N ILE A 22 -5.05 -3.51 1.60
CA ILE A 22 -5.40 -4.76 0.94
C ILE A 22 -4.87 -4.74 -0.50
N LEU A 23 -4.30 -5.86 -0.90
CA LEU A 23 -3.93 -6.16 -2.28
C LEU A 23 -4.69 -7.39 -2.74
N LEU A 24 -5.48 -7.24 -3.78
CA LEU A 24 -6.17 -8.34 -4.44
C LEU A 24 -5.45 -8.65 -5.75
N VAL A 25 -5.03 -9.91 -5.92
CA VAL A 25 -4.31 -10.38 -7.10
C VAL A 25 -5.23 -11.21 -7.97
N ASN A 26 -5.37 -10.82 -9.24
CA ASN A 26 -6.18 -11.51 -10.25
C ASN A 26 -7.62 -11.79 -9.79
N LYS A 27 -8.19 -10.88 -8.99
CA LYS A 27 -9.54 -11.00 -8.40
C LYS A 27 -9.75 -12.26 -7.53
N LYS A 28 -8.68 -12.84 -7.02
CA LYS A 28 -8.71 -14.14 -6.33
C LYS A 28 -7.93 -14.16 -5.03
N GLU A 29 -6.64 -13.87 -5.08
CA GLU A 29 -5.76 -13.98 -3.91
C GLU A 29 -5.71 -12.66 -3.15
N ILE A 30 -5.90 -12.71 -1.84
CA ILE A 30 -5.99 -11.55 -0.97
C ILE A 30 -4.75 -11.49 -0.08
N TYR A 31 -3.99 -10.41 -0.24
CA TYR A 31 -2.90 -10.02 0.66
C TYR A 31 -3.36 -8.82 1.46
N GLY A 32 -2.97 -8.74 2.70
CA GLY A 32 -3.32 -7.58 3.50
C GLY A 32 -2.52 -7.48 4.78
N THR A 33 -2.62 -6.32 5.40
CA THR A 33 -1.99 -6.06 6.68
C THR A 33 -2.76 -5.01 7.48
N ASN A 34 -2.80 -5.22 8.78
CA ASN A 34 -3.08 -4.19 9.77
C ASN A 34 -1.73 -3.59 10.19
N ILE A 35 -1.71 -2.29 10.45
CA ILE A 35 -0.47 -1.62 10.81
C ILE A 35 -0.31 -1.64 12.33
N PRO A 36 0.68 -2.36 12.88
CA PRO A 36 0.93 -2.38 14.32
C PRO A 36 1.21 -0.99 14.87
N GLN A 37 0.61 -0.66 16.01
CA GLN A 37 0.79 0.66 16.65
C GLN A 37 2.27 0.98 16.89
N LYS A 38 3.06 0.00 17.29
CA LYS A 38 4.51 0.16 17.50
C LYS A 38 5.22 0.69 16.24
N ILE A 39 4.88 0.16 15.07
CA ILE A 39 5.47 0.62 13.79
C ILE A 39 5.05 2.07 13.50
N LYS A 40 3.78 2.40 13.70
CA LYS A 40 3.31 3.79 13.54
C LYS A 40 4.09 4.75 14.44
N ASP A 41 4.21 4.41 15.72
CA ASP A 41 4.88 5.26 16.71
C ASP A 41 6.36 5.45 16.37
N GLU A 42 7.07 4.41 15.97
CA GLU A 42 8.47 4.48 15.57
C GLU A 42 8.67 5.37 14.32
N LEU A 43 7.84 5.21 13.29
CA LEU A 43 7.95 6.01 12.06
C LEU A 43 7.54 7.46 12.28
N VAL A 44 6.51 7.71 13.07
CA VAL A 44 6.10 9.08 13.44
C VAL A 44 7.20 9.77 14.26
N SER A 45 7.83 9.05 15.19
CA SER A 45 8.96 9.59 15.96
C SER A 45 10.13 9.99 15.05
N LYS A 46 10.51 9.14 14.11
CA LYS A 46 11.56 9.43 13.13
C LYS A 46 11.21 10.64 12.24
N PHE A 47 9.97 10.75 11.82
CA PHE A 47 9.50 11.91 11.06
C PHE A 47 9.62 13.20 11.87
N LYS A 48 9.15 13.20 13.11
CA LYS A 48 9.21 14.37 14.02
C LYS A 48 10.64 14.80 14.34
N LYS A 49 11.58 13.85 14.42
CA LYS A 49 13.01 14.13 14.64
C LYS A 49 13.73 14.63 13.39
N GLY A 50 13.06 14.71 12.24
CA GLY A 50 13.68 15.12 10.97
C GLY A 50 14.60 14.07 10.35
N GLU A 51 14.52 12.82 10.76
CA GLU A 51 15.33 11.73 10.21
C GLU A 51 14.93 11.33 8.79
N MET A 52 13.77 11.81 8.34
CA MET A 52 13.26 11.59 6.99
C MET A 52 13.32 12.90 6.18
N LYS A 53 13.92 12.84 4.99
CA LYS A 53 14.01 14.01 4.08
C LYS A 53 12.68 14.23 3.33
N ILE A 54 11.65 14.59 4.06
CA ILE A 54 10.34 14.90 3.48
C ILE A 54 10.21 16.42 3.33
N THR A 55 10.10 16.86 2.08
CA THR A 55 9.96 18.26 1.72
C THR A 55 8.50 18.69 1.62
N GLY A 56 8.24 19.95 1.84
CA GLY A 56 6.92 20.54 1.71
C GLY A 56 6.96 22.04 2.03
N THR A 57 5.97 22.78 1.52
CA THR A 57 5.86 24.24 1.68
C THR A 57 5.42 24.64 3.10
N SER A 58 4.87 23.71 3.87
CA SER A 58 4.42 23.90 5.24
C SER A 58 4.55 22.60 6.04
N GLU A 59 4.42 22.69 7.36
CA GLU A 59 4.39 21.49 8.22
C GLU A 59 3.21 20.56 7.88
N LYS A 60 2.06 21.14 7.53
CA LYS A 60 0.89 20.38 7.07
C LYS A 60 1.20 19.61 5.78
N ALA A 61 1.84 20.27 4.81
CA ALA A 61 2.24 19.64 3.54
C ALA A 61 3.23 18.48 3.77
N LYS A 62 4.23 18.69 4.64
CA LYS A 62 5.19 17.63 5.00
C LYS A 62 4.51 16.43 5.66
N LYS A 63 3.58 16.68 6.58
CA LYS A 63 2.82 15.63 7.26
C LYS A 63 1.94 14.84 6.28
N ASN A 64 1.27 15.51 5.36
CA ASN A 64 0.49 14.85 4.32
C ASN A 64 1.38 13.99 3.42
N ARG A 65 2.52 14.50 3.02
CA ARG A 65 3.48 13.75 2.20
C ARG A 65 4.04 12.53 2.93
N PHE A 66 4.35 12.67 4.22
CA PHE A 66 4.75 11.54 5.06
C PHE A 66 3.66 10.46 5.09
N ARG A 67 2.40 10.86 5.29
CA ARG A 67 1.25 9.94 5.27
C ARG A 67 1.16 9.16 3.96
N ILE A 68 1.27 9.85 2.84
CA ILE A 68 1.20 9.22 1.51
C ILE A 68 2.36 8.27 1.28
N ARG A 69 3.56 8.66 1.63
CA ARG A 69 4.74 7.79 1.50
C ARG A 69 4.66 6.56 2.41
N PHE A 70 4.15 6.73 3.63
CA PHE A 70 3.93 5.63 4.54
C PHE A 70 2.91 4.63 3.96
N HIS A 71 1.77 5.12 3.49
CA HIS A 71 0.77 4.30 2.82
C HIS A 71 1.36 3.56 1.60
N THR A 72 2.10 4.27 0.75
CA THR A 72 2.73 3.67 -0.43
C THR A 72 3.78 2.62 -0.06
N ALA A 73 4.54 2.85 1.01
CA ALA A 73 5.51 1.87 1.50
C ALA A 73 4.84 0.55 1.92
N ILE A 74 3.64 0.62 2.50
CA ILE A 74 2.86 -0.56 2.83
C ILE A 74 2.40 -1.28 1.55
N ILE A 75 1.89 -0.55 0.57
CA ILE A 75 1.53 -1.11 -0.74
C ILE A 75 2.73 -1.84 -1.36
N ILE A 76 3.89 -1.21 -1.35
CA ILE A 76 5.13 -1.81 -1.87
C ILE A 76 5.43 -3.12 -1.14
N SER A 77 5.32 -3.16 0.17
CA SER A 77 5.57 -4.37 0.97
C SER A 77 4.61 -5.51 0.61
N LEU A 78 3.33 -5.22 0.40
CA LEU A 78 2.34 -6.21 -0.04
C LEU A 78 2.66 -6.71 -1.45
N MET A 79 2.96 -5.82 -2.38
CA MET A 79 3.28 -6.19 -3.76
C MET A 79 4.59 -6.99 -3.86
N GLU A 80 5.62 -6.63 -3.10
CA GLU A 80 6.87 -7.38 -3.06
C GLU A 80 6.63 -8.85 -2.66
N GLN A 81 5.79 -9.08 -1.66
CA GLN A 81 5.43 -10.44 -1.25
C GLN A 81 4.62 -11.16 -2.33
N ALA A 82 3.63 -10.52 -2.91
CA ALA A 82 2.82 -11.09 -3.97
C ALA A 82 3.66 -11.46 -5.20
N ILE A 83 4.55 -10.58 -5.62
CA ILE A 83 5.47 -10.83 -6.75
C ILE A 83 6.40 -12.02 -6.45
N LYS A 84 6.91 -12.09 -5.22
CA LYS A 84 7.74 -13.21 -4.78
C LYS A 84 6.98 -14.55 -4.86
N ASP A 85 5.72 -14.56 -4.45
CA ASP A 85 4.88 -15.76 -4.45
C ASP A 85 4.47 -16.18 -5.86
N LEU A 86 4.21 -15.21 -6.75
CA LEU A 86 3.81 -15.45 -8.14
C LEU A 86 4.99 -15.83 -9.05
N GLY A 87 6.20 -15.41 -8.71
CA GLY A 87 7.38 -15.59 -9.55
C GLY A 87 7.47 -14.59 -10.70
N TYR A 88 7.78 -15.06 -11.91
CA TYR A 88 7.94 -14.19 -13.08
C TYR A 88 6.61 -13.60 -13.56
N LEU A 89 6.60 -12.29 -13.83
CA LEU A 89 5.45 -11.57 -14.35
C LEU A 89 5.79 -10.93 -15.70
N ASP A 90 4.97 -11.21 -16.71
CA ASP A 90 5.11 -10.61 -18.05
C ASP A 90 4.54 -9.19 -18.08
N ASP A 91 3.23 -9.08 -17.99
CA ASP A 91 2.49 -7.84 -18.04
C ASP A 91 1.71 -7.64 -16.73
N VAL A 92 1.67 -6.41 -16.26
CA VAL A 92 1.03 -6.06 -14.98
C VAL A 92 0.17 -4.82 -15.14
N ASN A 93 -1.05 -4.88 -14.62
CA ASN A 93 -1.90 -3.71 -14.42
C ASN A 93 -2.09 -3.50 -12.91
N ILE A 94 -1.97 -2.25 -12.48
CA ILE A 94 -2.11 -1.85 -11.08
C ILE A 94 -3.24 -0.84 -10.97
N GLU A 95 -4.31 -1.24 -10.28
CA GLU A 95 -5.46 -0.39 -10.00
C GLU A 95 -5.43 0.03 -8.53
N ILE A 96 -5.47 1.32 -8.27
CA ILE A 96 -5.45 1.90 -6.93
C ILE A 96 -6.78 2.59 -6.68
N CYS A 97 -7.41 2.30 -5.53
CA CYS A 97 -8.64 2.97 -5.12
C CYS A 97 -8.43 4.49 -5.05
N ASN A 98 -9.40 5.24 -5.58
CA ASN A 98 -9.34 6.70 -5.68
C ASN A 98 -9.62 7.46 -4.36
N ASP A 99 -9.70 6.77 -3.24
CA ASP A 99 -9.96 7.37 -1.92
C ASP A 99 -8.79 8.22 -1.38
N ILE A 100 -7.68 8.27 -2.09
CA ILE A 100 -6.49 9.04 -1.70
C ILE A 100 -6.44 10.33 -2.52
N ASP A 101 -7.06 11.36 -2.00
CA ASP A 101 -7.15 12.64 -2.68
C ASP A 101 -5.81 13.33 -2.93
N GLY A 102 -5.63 13.79 -4.18
CA GLY A 102 -4.60 14.76 -4.55
C GLY A 102 -3.15 14.24 -4.61
N HIS A 103 -2.88 12.98 -4.24
CA HIS A 103 -1.52 12.46 -4.11
C HIS A 103 -1.21 11.26 -5.01
N PHE A 104 -2.07 10.98 -5.95
CA PHE A 104 -1.90 9.82 -6.84
C PHE A 104 -0.59 9.84 -7.62
N HIS A 105 -0.14 11.01 -8.07
CA HIS A 105 1.11 11.11 -8.83
C HIS A 105 2.33 10.64 -8.02
N GLU A 106 2.39 10.95 -6.73
CA GLU A 106 3.49 10.50 -5.87
C GLU A 106 3.44 8.99 -5.67
N ILE A 107 2.26 8.43 -5.41
CA ILE A 107 2.07 6.98 -5.27
C ILE A 107 2.47 6.28 -6.56
N LYS A 108 1.95 6.71 -7.68
CA LYS A 108 2.23 6.15 -9.00
C LYS A 108 3.73 6.15 -9.32
N TYR A 109 4.40 7.28 -9.07
CA TYR A 109 5.82 7.40 -9.33
C TYR A 109 6.66 6.49 -8.41
N MET A 110 6.32 6.41 -7.12
CA MET A 110 7.01 5.53 -6.17
C MET A 110 6.86 4.06 -6.56
N LEU A 111 5.66 3.62 -6.93
CA LEU A 111 5.40 2.26 -7.38
C LEU A 111 6.17 1.95 -8.67
N PHE A 112 6.11 2.84 -9.65
CA PHE A 112 6.82 2.68 -10.91
C PHE A 112 8.33 2.54 -10.67
N LYS A 113 8.93 3.47 -9.94
CA LYS A 113 10.36 3.45 -9.63
C LYS A 113 10.78 2.17 -8.90
N GLN A 114 9.94 1.68 -7.99
CA GLN A 114 10.23 0.47 -7.21
C GLN A 114 10.18 -0.79 -8.08
N PHE A 115 9.17 -0.91 -8.93
CA PHE A 115 8.88 -2.18 -9.59
C PHE A 115 9.40 -2.31 -11.03
N THR A 116 9.83 -1.25 -11.69
CA THR A 116 10.41 -1.34 -13.05
C THR A 116 11.62 -2.26 -13.15
N LYS A 117 12.37 -2.43 -12.06
CA LYS A 117 13.51 -3.37 -12.03
C LYS A 117 13.09 -4.83 -11.95
N LEU A 118 11.94 -5.10 -11.31
CA LEU A 118 11.39 -6.45 -11.15
C LEU A 118 10.44 -6.83 -12.28
N ILE A 119 9.78 -5.84 -12.85
CA ILE A 119 8.80 -5.98 -13.93
C ILE A 119 9.22 -5.01 -15.06
N PRO A 120 10.14 -5.42 -15.93
CA PRO A 120 10.68 -4.52 -16.97
C PRO A 120 9.63 -4.01 -17.97
N SER A 121 8.52 -4.74 -18.14
CA SER A 121 7.40 -4.35 -19.00
C SER A 121 6.49 -3.27 -18.39
N LEU A 122 6.59 -3.00 -17.09
CA LEU A 122 5.73 -2.04 -16.39
C LEU A 122 5.91 -0.62 -16.93
N LYS A 123 4.80 -0.01 -17.31
CA LYS A 123 4.75 1.39 -17.76
C LYS A 123 3.96 2.23 -16.77
N LEU A 124 4.17 3.54 -16.79
CA LEU A 124 3.40 4.46 -15.94
C LEU A 124 1.89 4.38 -16.20
N GLU A 125 1.49 4.16 -17.44
CA GLU A 125 0.09 4.03 -17.84
C GLU A 125 -0.61 2.78 -17.29
N ASP A 126 0.16 1.77 -16.88
CA ASP A 126 -0.37 0.53 -16.27
C ASP A 126 -0.79 0.73 -14.81
N ILE A 127 -0.46 1.88 -14.21
CA ILE A 127 -0.82 2.26 -12.86
C ILE A 127 -1.93 3.30 -12.92
N VAL A 128 -3.14 2.93 -12.53
CA VAL A 128 -4.34 3.77 -12.68
C VAL A 128 -5.13 3.92 -11.39
N LEU A 129 -5.84 5.04 -11.25
CA LEU A 129 -6.86 5.20 -10.23
C LEU A 129 -8.15 4.55 -10.68
N THR A 130 -8.77 3.81 -9.78
CA THR A 130 -10.02 3.11 -10.06
C THR A 130 -10.99 3.29 -8.89
N LYS A 131 -12.26 3.50 -9.21
CA LYS A 131 -13.34 3.43 -8.24
C LYS A 131 -13.88 2.01 -8.21
N PHE A 132 -13.61 1.27 -7.13
CA PHE A 132 -14.15 -0.07 -6.97
C PHE A 132 -15.63 -0.03 -6.64
N GLN A 133 -16.40 -0.87 -7.31
CA GLN A 133 -17.83 -1.02 -7.02
C GLN A 133 -18.03 -1.73 -5.67
N LYS A 134 -19.06 -1.35 -4.94
CA LYS A 134 -19.48 -1.98 -3.69
C LYS A 134 -20.85 -2.65 -3.85
N PRO A 135 -21.06 -3.84 -3.28
CA PRO A 135 -20.07 -4.68 -2.59
C PRO A 135 -19.09 -5.34 -3.56
N SER A 136 -17.88 -5.61 -3.10
CA SER A 136 -16.84 -6.28 -3.88
C SER A 136 -15.94 -7.13 -2.99
N LEU A 137 -15.18 -8.04 -3.59
CA LEU A 137 -14.25 -8.88 -2.85
C LEU A 137 -13.18 -8.05 -2.12
N ILE A 138 -12.67 -7.00 -2.75
CA ILE A 138 -11.65 -6.14 -2.15
C ILE A 138 -12.22 -5.31 -0.98
N ASP A 139 -13.44 -4.82 -1.09
CA ASP A 139 -14.12 -4.10 -0.01
C ASP A 139 -14.40 -5.02 1.19
N ASP A 140 -14.86 -6.23 0.95
CA ASP A 140 -15.10 -7.24 1.99
C ASP A 140 -13.80 -7.66 2.67
N ALA A 141 -12.72 -7.81 1.93
CA ALA A 141 -11.39 -8.09 2.46
C ALA A 141 -10.91 -6.95 3.37
N GLY A 142 -11.11 -5.71 2.97
CA GLY A 142 -10.79 -4.54 3.80
C GLY A 142 -11.51 -4.56 5.15
N LYS A 143 -12.79 -4.87 5.14
CA LYS A 143 -13.58 -5.02 6.37
C LYS A 143 -13.08 -6.18 7.24
N THR A 144 -12.71 -7.29 6.64
CA THR A 144 -12.16 -8.47 7.32
C THR A 144 -10.88 -8.11 8.09
N PHE A 145 -9.94 -7.44 7.45
CA PHE A 145 -8.69 -7.01 8.10
C PHE A 145 -8.94 -5.97 9.19
N ARG A 146 -9.76 -4.97 8.91
CA ARG A 146 -10.08 -3.91 9.89
C ARG A 146 -10.72 -4.46 11.15
N LYS A 147 -11.65 -5.41 11.01
CA LYS A 147 -12.36 -6.05 12.14
C LYS A 147 -11.57 -7.18 12.80
N ASN A 148 -10.43 -7.54 12.23
CA ASN A 148 -9.63 -8.69 12.66
C ASN A 148 -10.44 -9.98 12.80
N ASP A 149 -11.28 -10.26 11.78
CA ASP A 149 -12.11 -11.45 11.72
C ASP A 149 -11.25 -12.70 11.45
N LYS A 150 -10.90 -13.40 12.51
CA LYS A 150 -9.95 -14.52 12.48
C LYS A 150 -10.37 -15.67 11.55
N GLU A 151 -11.66 -15.94 11.42
CA GLU A 151 -12.15 -17.01 10.56
C GLU A 151 -11.95 -16.65 9.07
N LYS A 152 -12.34 -15.43 8.68
CA LYS A 152 -12.17 -14.94 7.31
C LYS A 152 -10.72 -14.67 6.96
N LEU A 153 -9.89 -14.25 7.94
CA LEU A 153 -8.45 -14.03 7.74
C LEU A 153 -7.69 -15.30 7.37
N LYS A 154 -8.20 -16.48 7.68
CA LYS A 154 -7.59 -17.76 7.26
C LYS A 154 -7.52 -17.92 5.74
N GLU A 155 -8.41 -17.25 5.00
CA GLU A 155 -8.44 -17.26 3.54
C GLU A 155 -7.54 -16.16 2.91
N CYS A 156 -6.89 -15.36 3.74
CA CYS A 156 -6.07 -14.23 3.33
C CYS A 156 -4.61 -14.48 3.67
N ILE A 157 -3.72 -13.87 2.88
CA ILE A 157 -2.28 -13.85 3.16
C ILE A 157 -1.98 -12.60 3.97
N GLN A 158 -1.67 -12.79 5.24
CA GLN A 158 -1.35 -11.70 6.16
C GLN A 158 0.14 -11.39 6.09
N ILE A 159 0.48 -10.11 5.86
CA ILE A 159 1.86 -9.66 5.72
C ILE A 159 2.32 -8.97 7.00
N ALA A 160 3.43 -9.45 7.55
CA ALA A 160 4.11 -8.77 8.65
C ALA A 160 4.96 -7.62 8.10
N LEU A 161 4.72 -6.41 8.62
CA LEU A 161 5.47 -5.22 8.23
C LEU A 161 6.81 -5.16 8.96
N ASN A 162 7.84 -4.69 8.26
CA ASN A 162 9.16 -4.45 8.82
C ASN A 162 9.43 -2.95 8.88
N THR A 163 9.65 -2.41 10.08
CA THR A 163 9.84 -0.98 10.32
C THR A 163 11.03 -0.40 9.53
N GLU A 164 12.14 -1.10 9.51
CA GLU A 164 13.35 -0.64 8.80
C GLU A 164 13.10 -0.58 7.28
N ARG A 165 12.45 -1.59 6.72
CA ARG A 165 12.08 -1.61 5.30
C ARG A 165 11.17 -0.45 4.95
N LEU A 166 10.12 -0.21 5.75
CA LEU A 166 9.21 0.92 5.57
C LEU A 166 9.96 2.25 5.65
N TYR A 167 10.79 2.42 6.66
CA TYR A 167 11.61 3.63 6.83
C TYR A 167 12.48 3.89 5.60
N ASN A 168 13.16 2.87 5.09
CA ASN A 168 14.01 2.99 3.92
C ASN A 168 13.26 3.36 2.64
N ILE A 169 12.02 2.92 2.49
CA ILE A 169 11.15 3.32 1.37
C ILE A 169 10.69 4.77 1.53
N ILE A 170 10.23 5.15 2.73
CA ILE A 170 9.65 6.48 2.99
C ILE A 170 10.68 7.60 2.82
N ARG A 171 11.90 7.39 3.31
CA ARG A 171 12.95 8.42 3.31
C ARG A 171 13.55 8.71 1.93
N LYS A 172 13.37 7.83 0.99
CA LYS A 172 13.86 8.01 -0.38
C LYS A 172 13.01 9.03 -1.14
#